data_f3f9d2a73c1871e9ba7abb700e26204f
#
_entry.id   f3f9d2a73c1871e9ba7abb700e26204f
#
_cell.length_a   1.000
_cell.length_b   1.000
_cell.length_c   1.000
_cell.angle_alpha   90.00
_cell.angle_beta   90.00
_cell.angle_gamma   90.00
#
_symmetry.space_group_name_H-M   'P 1'
#
loop_
_entity.id
_entity.type
_entity.pdbx_description
1 polymer ?
#
loop_
_entity_poly.entity_id
_entity_poly.type
_entity_poly.pdbx_seq_one_letter_code
_entity_poly.pdbx_strand_id
1 'polypeptide(L)'
;RDYYASRGLGDVYKRQNLICGFLKPGQGRILFGGEDIADWSIKERGEKIGLVMQNPNQMISKPMIYDEVALGLAVRGVPEEEIKERVYATLKICGLYQFRNWPVSALSFGQKKRVTIASILVLHPQVLILDEPTAGQDYRHYTEIMEFLKKLNEEYGITIIMITHDMHLMLEYTNRAVVIADGRLLADTAPAAVLTDDAVADRAYLKKTSLYDLAVRCGIAEPTQFVERFIGYERQMRAAEREEEA
;
A
#
# COMPACT_ATOMS: atom_id res chain seq x y z
N ARG A 1 10.49 -3.27 2.42
CA ARG A 1 9.63 -3.24 3.65
C ARG A 1 9.51 -1.82 4.16
N ASP A 2 9.14 -0.88 3.32
CA ASP A 2 9.27 0.54 3.64
C ASP A 2 7.99 1.29 3.23
N TYR A 3 7.58 2.24 4.04
CA TYR A 3 6.36 3.03 3.91
C TYR A 3 6.65 4.51 3.85
N TYR A 4 5.88 5.24 3.04
CA TYR A 4 5.99 6.67 2.88
C TYR A 4 4.68 7.35 3.23
N ALA A 5 4.69 8.27 4.19
CA ALA A 5 3.60 9.21 4.41
C ALA A 5 4.05 10.60 3.94
N SER A 6 3.23 11.28 3.16
CA SER A 6 3.58 12.59 2.62
C SER A 6 2.36 13.50 2.54
N ARG A 7 2.52 14.77 2.89
CA ARG A 7 1.56 15.83 2.62
C ARG A 7 2.16 16.87 1.67
N GLY A 8 1.44 17.12 0.61
CA GLY A 8 1.78 17.98 -0.50
C GLY A 8 1.40 17.22 -1.76
N LEU A 9 0.12 17.27 -2.16
CA LEU A 9 -0.42 16.53 -3.32
C LEU A 9 0.55 16.55 -4.54
N GLY A 10 1.28 17.63 -4.75
CA GLY A 10 2.26 17.73 -5.84
C GLY A 10 3.54 16.90 -5.64
N ASP A 11 4.04 16.75 -4.42
CA ASP A 11 5.33 16.08 -4.17
C ASP A 11 5.19 14.55 -4.12
N VAL A 12 4.03 14.06 -3.68
CA VAL A 12 3.71 12.62 -3.66
C VAL A 12 3.57 12.08 -5.08
N TYR A 13 2.74 12.74 -5.91
CA TYR A 13 2.59 12.35 -7.31
C TYR A 13 3.90 12.41 -8.10
N LYS A 14 4.76 13.43 -7.83
CA LYS A 14 6.08 13.50 -8.45
C LYS A 14 6.94 12.28 -8.13
N ARG A 15 6.90 11.79 -6.89
CA ARG A 15 7.73 10.63 -6.48
C ARG A 15 7.25 9.32 -7.04
N GLN A 16 5.94 9.06 -7.00
CA GLN A 16 5.38 7.89 -7.68
C GLN A 16 5.79 7.89 -9.15
N ASN A 17 5.62 9.05 -9.81
CA ASN A 17 5.96 9.20 -11.22
C ASN A 17 7.47 9.03 -11.49
N LEU A 18 8.34 9.46 -10.56
CA LEU A 18 9.78 9.23 -10.65
C LEU A 18 10.13 7.75 -10.48
N ILE A 19 9.55 7.08 -9.49
CA ILE A 19 9.80 5.65 -9.24
C ILE A 19 9.27 4.80 -10.40
N CYS A 20 8.06 5.10 -10.90
CA CYS A 20 7.46 4.39 -12.02
C CYS A 20 8.04 4.77 -13.39
N GLY A 21 8.90 5.81 -13.47
CA GLY A 21 9.57 6.21 -14.71
C GLY A 21 8.74 7.13 -15.61
N PHE A 22 7.59 7.62 -15.13
CA PHE A 22 6.80 8.64 -15.85
C PHE A 22 7.47 10.02 -15.84
N LEU A 23 8.34 10.28 -14.88
CA LEU A 23 9.21 11.45 -14.80
C LEU A 23 10.67 11.02 -14.65
N LYS A 24 11.58 11.83 -15.15
CA LYS A 24 13.02 11.65 -14.93
C LYS A 24 13.49 12.56 -13.80
N PRO A 25 14.37 12.08 -12.89
CA PRO A 25 14.96 12.94 -11.87
C PRO A 25 15.86 14.00 -12.51
N GLY A 26 15.74 15.25 -12.06
CA GLY A 26 16.65 16.33 -12.49
C GLY A 26 18.04 16.20 -11.89
N GLN A 27 18.14 15.59 -10.71
CA GLN A 27 19.38 15.29 -9.98
C GLN A 27 19.18 14.06 -9.11
N GLY A 28 20.28 13.40 -8.73
CA GLY A 28 20.25 12.20 -7.90
C GLY A 28 20.02 10.93 -8.69
N ARG A 29 19.83 9.80 -7.96
CA ARG A 29 19.66 8.46 -8.52
C ARG A 29 18.49 7.76 -7.85
N ILE A 30 17.86 6.82 -8.56
CA ILE A 30 16.88 5.90 -8.01
C ILE A 30 17.49 4.51 -8.11
N LEU A 31 17.68 3.86 -6.95
CA LEU A 31 18.26 2.53 -6.89
C LEU A 31 17.18 1.49 -6.57
N PHE A 32 17.19 0.39 -7.30
CA PHE A 32 16.35 -0.77 -7.07
C PHE A 32 17.25 -1.99 -6.83
N GLY A 33 17.22 -2.54 -5.62
CA GLY A 33 18.13 -3.62 -5.25
C GLY A 33 19.63 -3.28 -5.36
N GLY A 34 19.98 -1.99 -5.28
CA GLY A 34 21.36 -1.51 -5.45
C GLY A 34 21.72 -1.11 -6.89
N GLU A 35 20.90 -1.43 -7.87
CA GLU A 35 21.08 -1.07 -9.28
C GLU A 35 20.40 0.28 -9.59
N ASP A 36 21.09 1.15 -10.35
CA ASP A 36 20.51 2.41 -10.81
C ASP A 36 19.51 2.14 -11.95
N ILE A 37 18.26 2.53 -11.73
CA ILE A 37 17.17 2.30 -12.67
C ILE A 37 16.91 3.50 -13.61
N ALA A 38 17.86 4.41 -13.74
CA ALA A 38 17.70 5.62 -14.57
C ALA A 38 17.35 5.31 -16.02
N ASP A 39 17.99 4.26 -16.57
CA ASP A 39 17.83 3.83 -17.96
C ASP A 39 16.71 2.81 -18.18
N TRP A 40 16.09 2.32 -17.12
CA TRP A 40 14.97 1.39 -17.25
C TRP A 40 13.76 2.10 -17.88
N SER A 41 13.22 1.47 -18.90
CA SER A 41 11.96 1.86 -19.51
C SER A 41 10.79 1.70 -18.52
N ILE A 42 9.66 2.35 -18.79
CA ILE A 42 8.41 2.15 -18.02
C ILE A 42 8.00 0.68 -18.01
N LYS A 43 8.23 -0.04 -19.11
CA LYS A 43 7.94 -1.47 -19.21
C LYS A 43 8.78 -2.29 -18.23
N GLU A 44 10.11 -2.10 -18.23
CA GLU A 44 11.03 -2.79 -17.31
C GLU A 44 10.72 -2.48 -15.85
N ARG A 45 10.41 -1.23 -15.52
CA ARG A 45 9.96 -0.86 -14.17
C ARG A 45 8.64 -1.53 -13.82
N GLY A 46 7.67 -1.57 -14.74
CA GLY A 46 6.38 -2.23 -14.57
C GLY A 46 6.44 -3.75 -14.44
N GLU A 47 7.59 -4.37 -14.70
CA GLU A 47 7.84 -5.79 -14.40
C GLU A 47 8.23 -6.03 -12.94
N LYS A 48 8.73 -5.00 -12.26
CA LYS A 48 9.22 -5.08 -10.88
C LYS A 48 8.38 -4.28 -9.89
N ILE A 49 7.77 -3.20 -10.35
CA ILE A 49 7.10 -2.20 -9.52
C ILE A 49 5.66 -2.06 -10.01
N GLY A 50 4.72 -2.44 -9.18
CA GLY A 50 3.30 -2.22 -9.40
C GLY A 50 2.82 -0.93 -8.76
N LEU A 51 1.92 -0.21 -9.42
CA LEU A 51 1.27 0.99 -8.90
C LEU A 51 -0.25 0.78 -8.85
N VAL A 52 -0.84 0.98 -7.67
CA VAL A 52 -2.29 0.95 -7.46
C VAL A 52 -2.77 2.33 -7.05
N MET A 53 -3.61 2.93 -7.89
CA MET A 53 -4.14 4.27 -7.67
C MET A 53 -5.24 4.27 -6.59
N GLN A 54 -5.51 5.44 -6.03
CA GLN A 54 -6.54 5.65 -5.02
C GLN A 54 -7.92 5.18 -5.49
N ASN A 55 -8.35 5.60 -6.68
CA ASN A 55 -9.66 5.25 -7.22
C ASN A 55 -9.55 4.04 -8.19
N PRO A 56 -10.11 2.87 -7.85
CA PRO A 56 -10.03 1.69 -8.69
C PRO A 56 -10.70 1.87 -10.06
N ASN A 57 -11.72 2.74 -10.18
CA ASN A 57 -12.39 2.98 -11.44
C ASN A 57 -11.50 3.69 -12.48
N GLN A 58 -10.40 4.30 -12.09
CA GLN A 58 -9.42 4.89 -13.00
C GLN A 58 -8.45 3.86 -13.60
N MET A 59 -8.34 2.69 -12.96
CA MET A 59 -7.46 1.62 -13.39
C MET A 59 -8.19 0.55 -14.21
N ILE A 60 -9.45 0.27 -13.84
CA ILE A 60 -10.24 -0.80 -14.47
C ILE A 60 -10.65 -0.38 -15.88
N SER A 61 -10.27 -1.19 -16.85
CA SER A 61 -10.50 -0.95 -18.28
C SER A 61 -11.39 -2.01 -18.94
N LYS A 62 -11.52 -3.19 -18.33
CA LYS A 62 -12.31 -4.30 -18.86
C LYS A 62 -13.61 -4.49 -18.09
N PRO A 63 -14.69 -4.92 -18.75
CA PRO A 63 -15.98 -5.14 -18.11
C PRO A 63 -16.00 -6.39 -17.22
N MET A 64 -15.18 -7.42 -17.51
CA MET A 64 -15.14 -8.68 -16.78
C MET A 64 -13.89 -8.76 -15.89
N ILE A 65 -14.05 -9.38 -14.72
CA ILE A 65 -12.96 -9.53 -13.74
C ILE A 65 -11.79 -10.33 -14.31
N TYR A 66 -12.10 -11.46 -14.97
CA TYR A 66 -11.06 -12.29 -15.59
C TYR A 66 -10.25 -11.49 -16.62
N ASP A 67 -10.94 -10.79 -17.51
CA ASP A 67 -10.30 -10.02 -18.60
C ASP A 67 -9.43 -8.86 -18.06
N GLU A 68 -9.88 -8.21 -16.97
CA GLU A 68 -9.13 -7.15 -16.33
C GLU A 68 -7.82 -7.68 -15.74
N VAL A 69 -7.87 -8.79 -15.02
CA VAL A 69 -6.68 -9.40 -14.42
C VAL A 69 -5.75 -10.01 -15.48
N ALA A 70 -6.30 -10.59 -16.53
CA ALA A 70 -5.54 -11.18 -17.63
C ALA A 70 -4.82 -10.15 -18.53
N LEU A 71 -5.32 -8.91 -18.56
CA LEU A 71 -4.91 -7.90 -19.53
C LEU A 71 -3.39 -7.70 -19.60
N GLY A 72 -2.74 -7.54 -18.44
CA GLY A 72 -1.30 -7.29 -18.37
C GLY A 72 -0.46 -8.45 -18.89
N LEU A 73 -0.90 -9.69 -18.75
CA LEU A 73 -0.26 -10.88 -19.28
C LEU A 73 -0.49 -11.00 -20.81
N ALA A 74 -1.71 -10.77 -21.24
CA ALA A 74 -2.07 -10.82 -22.66
C ALA A 74 -1.28 -9.80 -23.50
N VAL A 75 -1.12 -8.57 -23.00
CA VAL A 75 -0.30 -7.52 -23.66
C VAL A 75 1.17 -7.92 -23.74
N ARG A 76 1.65 -8.75 -22.81
CA ARG A 76 3.02 -9.29 -22.82
C ARG A 76 3.20 -10.52 -23.69
N GLY A 77 2.14 -11.01 -24.33
CA GLY A 77 2.18 -12.17 -25.21
C GLY A 77 2.32 -13.51 -24.48
N VAL A 78 1.92 -13.57 -23.21
CA VAL A 78 1.91 -14.83 -22.44
C VAL A 78 0.88 -15.78 -23.06
N PRO A 79 1.17 -17.10 -23.17
CA PRO A 79 0.24 -18.09 -23.69
C PRO A 79 -1.06 -18.17 -22.89
N GLU A 80 -2.20 -18.41 -23.56
CA GLU A 80 -3.54 -18.38 -22.95
C GLU A 80 -3.69 -19.34 -21.76
N GLU A 81 -3.13 -20.55 -21.87
CA GLU A 81 -3.18 -21.54 -20.77
C GLU A 81 -2.43 -21.05 -19.52
N GLU A 82 -1.27 -20.43 -19.71
CA GLU A 82 -0.52 -19.83 -18.60
C GLU A 82 -1.25 -18.62 -18.01
N ILE A 83 -1.86 -17.79 -18.85
CA ILE A 83 -2.70 -16.66 -18.39
C ILE A 83 -3.80 -17.19 -17.47
N LYS A 84 -4.53 -18.21 -17.88
CA LYS A 84 -5.63 -18.79 -17.12
C LYS A 84 -5.16 -19.32 -15.76
N GLU A 85 -4.07 -20.05 -15.74
CA GLU A 85 -3.48 -20.58 -14.50
C GLU A 85 -3.10 -19.45 -13.55
N ARG A 86 -2.34 -18.46 -14.02
CA ARG A 86 -1.87 -17.34 -13.21
C ARG A 86 -3.01 -16.45 -12.73
N VAL A 87 -3.99 -16.15 -13.56
CA VAL A 87 -5.19 -15.38 -13.19
C VAL A 87 -5.96 -16.10 -12.09
N TYR A 88 -6.20 -17.41 -12.23
CA TYR A 88 -6.96 -18.17 -11.25
C TYR A 88 -6.22 -18.25 -9.91
N ALA A 89 -4.92 -18.46 -9.93
CA ALA A 89 -4.08 -18.43 -8.72
C ALA A 89 -4.16 -17.07 -8.04
N THR A 90 -3.98 -16.00 -8.79
CA THR A 90 -4.04 -14.62 -8.27
C THR A 90 -5.42 -14.27 -7.71
N LEU A 91 -6.50 -14.63 -8.40
CA LEU A 91 -7.86 -14.40 -7.90
C LEU A 91 -8.17 -15.17 -6.61
N LYS A 92 -7.57 -16.37 -6.41
CA LYS A 92 -7.66 -17.09 -5.13
C LYS A 92 -6.96 -16.32 -4.01
N ILE A 93 -5.73 -15.84 -4.25
CA ILE A 93 -4.97 -15.03 -3.29
C ILE A 93 -5.76 -13.78 -2.88
N CYS A 94 -6.42 -13.12 -3.86
CA CYS A 94 -7.21 -11.91 -3.63
C CYS A 94 -8.62 -12.16 -3.07
N GLY A 95 -9.04 -13.41 -2.87
CA GLY A 95 -10.38 -13.76 -2.41
C GLY A 95 -11.49 -13.47 -3.43
N LEU A 96 -11.14 -13.42 -4.72
CA LEU A 96 -12.05 -13.05 -5.83
C LEU A 96 -12.39 -14.23 -6.76
N TYR A 97 -11.87 -15.42 -6.49
CA TYR A 97 -12.02 -16.57 -7.40
C TYR A 97 -13.47 -16.93 -7.70
N GLN A 98 -14.36 -16.83 -6.72
CA GLN A 98 -15.79 -17.09 -6.87
C GLN A 98 -16.47 -16.10 -7.85
N PHE A 99 -15.92 -14.88 -7.99
CA PHE A 99 -16.43 -13.81 -8.84
C PHE A 99 -15.76 -13.76 -10.22
N ARG A 100 -14.86 -14.69 -10.56
CA ARG A 100 -14.00 -14.64 -11.77
C ARG A 100 -14.73 -14.39 -13.07
N ASN A 101 -15.98 -14.86 -13.18
CA ASN A 101 -16.84 -14.73 -14.36
C ASN A 101 -17.86 -13.58 -14.23
N TRP A 102 -17.74 -12.73 -13.21
CA TRP A 102 -18.66 -11.63 -12.96
C TRP A 102 -18.20 -10.35 -13.65
N PRO A 103 -19.15 -9.47 -13.99
CA PRO A 103 -18.79 -8.13 -14.43
C PRO A 103 -18.26 -7.32 -13.24
N VAL A 104 -17.26 -6.47 -13.49
CA VAL A 104 -16.67 -5.59 -12.49
C VAL A 104 -17.71 -4.62 -11.90
N SER A 105 -18.73 -4.25 -12.68
CA SER A 105 -19.82 -3.37 -12.24
C SER A 105 -20.64 -3.93 -11.08
N ALA A 106 -20.68 -5.25 -10.92
CA ALA A 106 -21.41 -5.91 -9.83
C ALA A 106 -20.64 -5.91 -8.48
N LEU A 107 -19.38 -5.45 -8.46
CA LEU A 107 -18.53 -5.48 -7.27
C LEU A 107 -18.70 -4.25 -6.41
N SER A 108 -18.54 -4.42 -5.08
CA SER A 108 -18.37 -3.33 -4.13
C SER A 108 -17.06 -2.55 -4.40
N PHE A 109 -16.92 -1.36 -3.83
CA PHE A 109 -15.71 -0.55 -3.97
C PHE A 109 -14.47 -1.29 -3.47
N GLY A 110 -14.54 -1.95 -2.31
CA GLY A 110 -13.44 -2.75 -1.74
C GLY A 110 -13.07 -3.94 -2.63
N GLN A 111 -14.06 -4.63 -3.21
CA GLN A 111 -13.80 -5.71 -4.17
C GLN A 111 -13.16 -5.20 -5.45
N LYS A 112 -13.59 -4.04 -5.99
CA LYS A 112 -12.92 -3.38 -7.12
C LYS A 112 -11.47 -3.04 -6.82
N LYS A 113 -11.17 -2.57 -5.59
CA LYS A 113 -9.80 -2.33 -5.15
C LYS A 113 -8.97 -3.61 -5.17
N ARG A 114 -9.53 -4.72 -4.71
CA ARG A 114 -8.85 -6.03 -4.80
C ARG A 114 -8.64 -6.49 -6.26
N VAL A 115 -9.56 -6.16 -7.18
CA VAL A 115 -9.37 -6.44 -8.62
C VAL A 115 -8.19 -5.63 -9.17
N THR A 116 -8.07 -4.34 -8.83
CA THR A 116 -6.91 -3.54 -9.27
C THR A 116 -5.59 -4.04 -8.69
N ILE A 117 -5.60 -4.53 -7.45
CA ILE A 117 -4.42 -5.19 -6.88
C ILE A 117 -4.13 -6.50 -7.62
N ALA A 118 -5.15 -7.31 -7.93
CA ALA A 118 -4.99 -8.58 -8.64
C ALA A 118 -4.42 -8.37 -10.05
N SER A 119 -4.86 -7.33 -10.79
CA SER A 119 -4.36 -7.03 -12.13
C SER A 119 -2.87 -6.64 -12.16
N ILE A 120 -2.34 -6.16 -11.03
CA ILE A 120 -0.92 -5.89 -10.86
C ILE A 120 -0.19 -7.12 -10.29
N LEU A 121 -0.78 -7.79 -9.30
CA LEU A 121 -0.18 -8.94 -8.61
C LEU A 121 0.08 -10.12 -9.54
N VAL A 122 -0.77 -10.33 -10.55
CA VAL A 122 -0.62 -11.39 -11.57
C VAL A 122 0.69 -11.28 -12.37
N LEU A 123 1.30 -10.08 -12.36
CA LEU A 123 2.58 -9.79 -13.01
C LEU A 123 3.79 -10.11 -12.14
N HIS A 124 3.57 -10.56 -10.89
CA HIS A 124 4.60 -10.87 -9.90
C HIS A 124 5.55 -9.71 -9.58
N PRO A 125 5.05 -8.53 -9.19
CA PRO A 125 5.89 -7.40 -8.83
C PRO A 125 6.67 -7.71 -7.55
N GLN A 126 7.85 -7.12 -7.41
CA GLN A 126 8.64 -7.16 -6.16
C GLN A 126 8.24 -6.04 -5.20
N VAL A 127 7.76 -4.93 -5.75
CA VAL A 127 7.29 -3.76 -5.00
C VAL A 127 5.88 -3.39 -5.45
N LEU A 128 4.99 -3.13 -4.51
CA LEU A 128 3.66 -2.64 -4.75
C LEU A 128 3.50 -1.28 -4.08
N ILE A 129 3.28 -0.25 -4.89
CA ILE A 129 2.99 1.11 -4.42
C ILE A 129 1.48 1.30 -4.42
N LEU A 130 0.93 1.70 -3.27
CA LEU A 130 -0.50 1.97 -3.13
C LEU A 130 -0.71 3.43 -2.72
N ASP A 131 -1.54 4.12 -3.48
CA ASP A 131 -1.94 5.48 -3.20
C ASP A 131 -3.27 5.46 -2.44
N GLU A 132 -3.25 5.92 -1.17
CA GLU A 132 -4.42 5.98 -0.27
C GLU A 132 -5.28 4.70 -0.31
N PRO A 133 -4.72 3.53 0.07
CA PRO A 133 -5.39 2.25 -0.15
C PRO A 133 -6.73 2.12 0.59
N THR A 134 -6.92 2.87 1.66
CA THR A 134 -8.09 2.80 2.55
C THR A 134 -9.04 4.00 2.44
N ALA A 135 -8.74 4.94 1.53
CA ALA A 135 -9.54 6.15 1.40
C ALA A 135 -11.02 5.84 1.07
N GLY A 136 -11.92 6.48 1.83
CA GLY A 136 -13.37 6.35 1.62
C GLY A 136 -13.97 5.01 2.06
N GLN A 137 -13.25 4.21 2.84
CA GLN A 137 -13.73 2.95 3.38
C GLN A 137 -14.16 3.08 4.85
N ASP A 138 -15.16 2.30 5.25
CA ASP A 138 -15.46 2.09 6.65
C ASP A 138 -14.41 1.21 7.34
N TYR A 139 -14.45 1.14 8.66
CA TYR A 139 -13.45 0.43 9.46
C TYR A 139 -13.32 -1.06 9.09
N ARG A 140 -14.41 -1.75 8.77
CA ARG A 140 -14.38 -3.17 8.41
C ARG A 140 -13.63 -3.39 7.09
N HIS A 141 -14.01 -2.64 6.06
CA HIS A 141 -13.34 -2.73 4.75
C HIS A 141 -11.88 -2.25 4.80
N TYR A 142 -11.60 -1.23 5.62
CA TYR A 142 -10.25 -0.79 5.96
C TYR A 142 -9.40 -1.95 6.48
N THR A 143 -9.89 -2.64 7.53
CA THR A 143 -9.16 -3.76 8.14
C THR A 143 -8.97 -4.90 7.15
N GLU A 144 -10.00 -5.26 6.38
CA GLU A 144 -9.92 -6.31 5.36
C GLU A 144 -8.85 -6.05 4.30
N ILE A 145 -8.72 -4.81 3.82
CA ILE A 145 -7.70 -4.47 2.81
C ILE A 145 -6.31 -4.45 3.41
N MET A 146 -6.15 -3.94 4.64
CA MET A 146 -4.86 -3.86 5.29
C MET A 146 -4.30 -5.23 5.67
N GLU A 147 -5.14 -6.12 6.17
CA GLU A 147 -4.75 -7.50 6.44
C GLU A 147 -4.40 -8.27 5.16
N PHE A 148 -5.13 -8.02 4.09
CA PHE A 148 -4.79 -8.58 2.79
C PHE A 148 -3.40 -8.10 2.31
N LEU A 149 -3.10 -6.80 2.45
CA LEU A 149 -1.77 -6.25 2.10
C LEU A 149 -0.66 -6.80 3.00
N LYS A 150 -0.93 -6.95 4.30
CA LYS A 150 -0.02 -7.58 5.25
C LYS A 150 0.32 -9.00 4.82
N LYS A 151 -0.69 -9.79 4.46
CA LYS A 151 -0.51 -11.15 3.92
C LYS A 151 0.37 -11.17 2.66
N LEU A 152 0.16 -10.24 1.72
CA LEU A 152 1.02 -10.12 0.53
C LEU A 152 2.48 -9.84 0.89
N ASN A 153 2.73 -9.06 1.92
CA ASN A 153 4.09 -8.78 2.38
C ASN A 153 4.73 -9.97 3.09
N GLU A 154 4.01 -10.60 4.04
CA GLU A 154 4.55 -11.66 4.91
C GLU A 154 4.70 -13.00 4.18
N GLU A 155 3.67 -13.43 3.43
CA GLU A 155 3.65 -14.74 2.78
C GLU A 155 4.28 -14.72 1.37
N TYR A 156 4.12 -13.63 0.63
CA TYR A 156 4.60 -13.54 -0.76
C TYR A 156 5.86 -12.68 -0.92
N GLY A 157 6.37 -12.08 0.17
CA GLY A 157 7.62 -11.32 0.18
C GLY A 157 7.57 -10.01 -0.63
N ILE A 158 6.38 -9.52 -0.97
CA ILE A 158 6.21 -8.29 -1.73
C ILE A 158 6.48 -7.09 -0.83
N THR A 159 7.36 -6.18 -1.25
CA THR A 159 7.56 -4.91 -0.55
C THR A 159 6.35 -4.00 -0.79
N ILE A 160 5.68 -3.58 0.27
CA ILE A 160 4.52 -2.69 0.19
C ILE A 160 4.97 -1.26 0.53
N ILE A 161 4.70 -0.32 -0.37
CA ILE A 161 4.87 1.11 -0.15
C ILE A 161 3.50 1.75 -0.17
N MET A 162 3.04 2.28 0.96
CA MET A 162 1.77 3.01 1.01
C MET A 162 2.02 4.52 1.12
N ILE A 163 1.29 5.26 0.33
CA ILE A 163 1.23 6.70 0.43
C ILE A 163 -0.08 7.02 1.13
N THR A 164 0.00 7.63 2.29
CA THR A 164 -1.17 7.92 3.10
C THR A 164 -0.96 9.12 4.01
N HIS A 165 -2.05 9.75 4.38
CA HIS A 165 -2.14 10.76 5.44
C HIS A 165 -2.80 10.20 6.71
N ASP A 166 -3.15 8.91 6.72
CA ASP A 166 -3.75 8.24 7.86
C ASP A 166 -2.66 7.78 8.83
N MET A 167 -2.53 8.50 9.93
CA MET A 167 -1.53 8.23 10.96
C MET A 167 -1.84 6.97 11.76
N HIS A 168 -3.12 6.59 11.86
CA HIS A 168 -3.52 5.35 12.52
C HIS A 168 -3.05 4.14 11.70
N LEU A 169 -3.31 4.16 10.39
CA LEU A 169 -2.81 3.16 9.46
C LEU A 169 -1.29 3.03 9.53
N MET A 170 -0.59 4.17 9.52
CA MET A 170 0.87 4.19 9.61
C MET A 170 1.37 3.50 10.87
N LEU A 171 0.79 3.79 12.03
CA LEU A 171 1.17 3.18 13.31
C LEU A 171 0.88 1.68 13.36
N GLU A 172 -0.31 1.29 12.87
CA GLU A 172 -0.82 -0.07 13.04
C GLU A 172 -0.16 -1.07 12.10
N TYR A 173 0.08 -0.68 10.83
CA TYR A 173 0.47 -1.62 9.79
C TYR A 173 1.88 -1.42 9.25
N THR A 174 2.62 -0.40 9.69
CA THR A 174 3.93 -0.13 9.11
C THR A 174 5.10 -0.35 10.09
N ASN A 175 6.27 -0.66 9.56
CA ASN A 175 7.50 -0.81 10.34
C ASN A 175 8.46 0.38 10.15
N ARG A 176 8.27 1.17 9.10
CA ARG A 176 9.09 2.33 8.76
C ARG A 176 8.23 3.40 8.13
N ALA A 177 8.44 4.63 8.52
CA ALA A 177 7.78 5.80 7.98
C ALA A 177 8.82 6.78 7.42
N VAL A 178 8.55 7.27 6.22
CA VAL A 178 9.35 8.33 5.58
C VAL A 178 8.47 9.55 5.44
N VAL A 179 8.80 10.61 6.16
CA VAL A 179 8.05 11.86 6.15
C VAL A 179 8.72 12.87 5.25
N ILE A 180 7.94 13.42 4.35
CA ILE A 180 8.41 14.37 3.37
C ILE A 180 7.45 15.55 3.32
N ALA A 181 7.99 16.75 3.46
CA ALA A 181 7.25 17.99 3.26
C ALA A 181 8.14 19.04 2.58
N ASP A 182 7.54 19.91 1.78
CA ASP A 182 8.23 20.98 1.04
C ASP A 182 9.43 20.47 0.21
N GLY A 183 9.29 19.29 -0.39
CA GLY A 183 10.34 18.66 -1.19
C GLY A 183 11.54 18.12 -0.39
N ARG A 184 11.49 18.13 0.95
CA ARG A 184 12.57 17.69 1.84
C ARG A 184 12.19 16.46 2.63
N LEU A 185 13.17 15.59 2.87
CA LEU A 185 13.05 14.51 3.84
C LEU A 185 13.09 15.11 5.24
N LEU A 186 12.03 14.92 6.02
CA LEU A 186 11.95 15.38 7.41
C LEU A 186 12.30 14.26 8.39
N ALA A 187 11.83 13.04 8.13
CA ALA A 187 12.11 11.88 8.96
C ALA A 187 12.12 10.58 8.15
N ASP A 188 12.92 9.63 8.60
CA ASP A 188 13.00 8.25 8.11
C ASP A 188 13.25 7.36 9.33
N THR A 189 12.17 6.88 9.94
CA THR A 189 12.22 6.23 11.26
C THR A 189 11.00 5.33 11.50
N ALA A 190 10.91 4.75 12.70
CA ALA A 190 9.72 4.01 13.12
C ALA A 190 8.48 4.95 13.20
N PRO A 191 7.29 4.46 12.85
CA PRO A 191 6.06 5.26 12.80
C PRO A 191 5.74 6.01 14.10
N ALA A 192 5.91 5.35 15.24
CA ALA A 192 5.64 5.97 16.55
C ALA A 192 6.58 7.16 16.82
N ALA A 193 7.85 7.07 16.42
CA ALA A 193 8.83 8.15 16.58
C ALA A 193 8.46 9.39 15.75
N VAL A 194 7.83 9.22 14.57
CA VAL A 194 7.34 10.35 13.76
C VAL A 194 6.30 11.17 14.51
N LEU A 195 5.38 10.51 15.20
CA LEU A 195 4.25 11.17 15.87
C LEU A 195 4.62 11.81 17.23
N THR A 196 5.80 11.48 17.74
CA THR A 196 6.32 12.03 18.99
C THR A 196 7.29 13.19 18.80
N ASP A 197 7.78 13.37 17.56
CA ASP A 197 8.59 14.52 17.20
C ASP A 197 7.69 15.69 16.79
N ASP A 198 7.51 16.65 17.72
CA ASP A 198 6.69 17.83 17.50
C ASP A 198 7.15 18.65 16.29
N ALA A 199 8.45 18.77 16.08
CA ALA A 199 9.01 19.53 14.96
C ALA A 199 8.69 18.88 13.60
N VAL A 200 8.74 17.55 13.52
CA VAL A 200 8.34 16.79 12.32
C VAL A 200 6.83 16.87 12.12
N ALA A 201 6.05 16.65 13.18
CA ALA A 201 4.58 16.68 13.11
C ALA A 201 4.06 18.03 12.64
N ASP A 202 4.57 19.14 13.21
CA ASP A 202 4.16 20.50 12.86
C ASP A 202 4.56 20.86 11.42
N ARG A 203 5.80 20.58 11.02
CA ARG A 203 6.27 20.89 9.67
C ARG A 203 5.60 20.06 8.58
N ALA A 204 5.27 18.81 8.87
CA ALA A 204 4.56 17.92 7.95
C ALA A 204 3.03 18.06 8.06
N TYR A 205 2.53 18.92 8.96
CA TYR A 205 1.10 19.07 9.26
C TYR A 205 0.44 17.72 9.61
N LEU A 206 1.16 16.85 10.31
CA LEU A 206 0.64 15.58 10.76
C LEU A 206 -0.19 15.75 12.02
N LYS A 207 -1.37 15.16 12.04
CA LYS A 207 -2.22 15.16 13.22
C LYS A 207 -1.80 13.98 14.12
N LYS A 208 -1.44 14.26 15.36
CA LYS A 208 -1.21 13.22 16.37
C LYS A 208 -2.48 12.38 16.56
N THR A 209 -2.30 11.12 16.89
CA THR A 209 -3.44 10.24 17.15
C THR A 209 -4.13 10.61 18.46
N SER A 210 -5.44 10.36 18.53
CA SER A 210 -6.21 10.57 19.77
C SER A 210 -5.66 9.74 20.94
N LEU A 211 -5.06 8.59 20.66
CA LEU A 211 -4.43 7.75 21.66
C LEU A 211 -3.19 8.41 22.27
N TYR A 212 -2.37 9.06 21.46
CA TYR A 212 -1.22 9.84 21.94
C TYR A 212 -1.68 11.03 22.80
N ASP A 213 -2.67 11.79 22.31
CA ASP A 213 -3.24 12.92 23.05
C ASP A 213 -3.83 12.47 24.40
N LEU A 214 -4.48 11.31 24.44
CA LEU A 214 -4.99 10.71 25.68
C LEU A 214 -3.86 10.40 26.65
N ALA A 215 -2.79 9.75 26.16
CA ALA A 215 -1.63 9.43 26.99
C ALA A 215 -1.01 10.67 27.63
N VAL A 216 -0.84 11.74 26.86
CA VAL A 216 -0.32 13.03 27.36
C VAL A 216 -1.25 13.63 28.39
N ARG A 217 -2.57 13.68 28.16
CA ARG A 217 -3.57 14.22 29.09
C ARG A 217 -3.67 13.42 30.39
N CYS A 218 -3.46 12.11 30.33
CA CYS A 218 -3.42 11.23 31.50
C CYS A 218 -2.08 11.29 32.26
N GLY A 219 -1.10 12.09 31.81
CA GLY A 219 0.19 12.23 32.47
C GLY A 219 1.08 10.99 32.38
N ILE A 220 0.90 10.17 31.34
CA ILE A 220 1.75 8.99 31.10
C ILE A 220 3.15 9.47 30.77
N ALA A 221 4.15 8.99 31.52
CA ALA A 221 5.53 9.46 31.43
C ALA A 221 6.16 9.23 30.02
N GLU A 222 5.78 8.14 29.36
CA GLU A 222 6.29 7.77 28.03
C GLU A 222 5.11 7.53 27.05
N PRO A 223 4.48 8.60 26.53
CA PRO A 223 3.30 8.48 25.67
C PRO A 223 3.55 7.63 24.41
N THR A 224 4.73 7.71 23.81
CA THR A 224 5.14 6.92 22.65
C THR A 224 5.11 5.43 22.95
N GLN A 225 5.76 5.03 24.02
CA GLN A 225 5.83 3.62 24.42
C GLN A 225 4.46 3.09 24.80
N PHE A 226 3.59 3.93 25.36
CA PHE A 226 2.20 3.59 25.62
C PHE A 226 1.45 3.29 24.31
N VAL A 227 1.57 4.16 23.30
CA VAL A 227 0.95 3.96 21.98
C VAL A 227 1.46 2.67 21.32
N GLU A 228 2.76 2.44 21.33
CA GLU A 228 3.36 1.21 20.77
C GLU A 228 2.86 -0.05 21.46
N ARG A 229 2.79 -0.05 22.79
CA ARG A 229 2.27 -1.19 23.56
C ARG A 229 0.79 -1.43 23.31
N PHE A 230 0.01 -0.37 23.23
CA PHE A 230 -1.42 -0.46 22.94
C PHE A 230 -1.67 -1.09 21.55
N ILE A 231 -0.97 -0.61 20.53
CA ILE A 231 -1.06 -1.16 19.16
C ILE A 231 -0.59 -2.61 19.13
N GLY A 232 0.50 -2.93 19.83
CA GLY A 232 0.98 -4.29 19.98
C GLY A 232 -0.05 -5.22 20.60
N TYR A 233 -0.74 -4.76 21.64
CA TYR A 233 -1.82 -5.49 22.29
C TYR A 233 -3.02 -5.70 21.36
N GLU A 234 -3.49 -4.66 20.66
CA GLU A 234 -4.58 -4.79 19.69
C GLU A 234 -4.25 -5.79 18.57
N ARG A 235 -3.01 -5.78 18.07
CA ARG A 235 -2.56 -6.76 17.07
C ARG A 235 -2.64 -8.20 17.59
N GLN A 236 -2.24 -8.43 18.84
CA GLN A 236 -2.29 -9.75 19.48
C GLN A 236 -3.74 -10.21 19.68
N MET A 237 -4.61 -9.33 20.15
CA MET A 237 -6.03 -9.66 20.34
C MET A 237 -6.72 -10.03 19.03
N ARG A 238 -6.50 -9.28 17.95
CA ARG A 238 -7.05 -9.60 16.63
C ARG A 238 -6.50 -10.91 16.05
N ALA A 239 -5.24 -11.24 16.34
CA ALA A 239 -4.68 -12.52 15.91
C ALA A 239 -5.36 -13.70 16.64
N ALA A 240 -5.60 -13.57 17.95
CA ALA A 240 -6.29 -14.57 18.75
C ALA A 240 -7.75 -14.77 18.30
N GLU A 241 -8.50 -13.67 18.06
CA GLU A 241 -9.89 -13.74 17.58
C GLU A 241 -10.02 -14.50 16.25
N ARG A 242 -9.03 -14.41 15.38
CA ARG A 242 -9.00 -15.12 14.08
C ARG A 242 -8.68 -16.60 14.20
N GLU A 243 -7.86 -16.97 15.17
CA GLU A 243 -7.57 -18.38 15.46
C GLU A 243 -8.80 -19.08 16.03
N GLU A 244 -9.68 -18.35 16.74
CA GLU A 244 -10.94 -18.85 17.25
C GLU A 244 -12.05 -18.97 16.17
N GLU A 245 -11.98 -18.14 15.09
CA GLU A 245 -12.95 -18.15 13.98
C GLU A 245 -12.57 -19.13 12.83
N ALA A 246 -11.37 -19.68 12.82
CA ALA A 246 -10.84 -20.56 11.76
C ALA A 246 -11.03 -22.05 12.06
#